data_69b47309b77847688cfe0a670d78ecd6
#
_entry.id   69b47309b77847688cfe0a670d78ecd6
#
_cell.length_a   1.000
_cell.length_b   1.000
_cell.length_c   1.000
_cell.angle_alpha   90.00
_cell.angle_beta   90.00
_cell.angle_gamma   90.00
#
_symmetry.space_group_name_H-M   'P 1'
#
loop_
_entity.id
_entity.type
_entity.pdbx_description
1 polymer ?
#
loop_
_entity_poly.entity_id
_entity_poly.type
_entity_poly.pdbx_seq_one_letter_code
_entity_poly.pdbx_strand_id
1 'polypeptide(L)'
;MASAAEQLVANLNFQAFAKADELKKRIWFTLGALIVYRLGTYIPLPGIDPQALANVFQQQQRGILGLFNMFSGGAVGRMAIFALNIMPYISASIIVQLMTSVSPHLEALKKEGEQGRKTLNQYTRYGTVALATFQAYGIAVGLEGAQGVVTDPGWFFRVSTVITLVGGTMFLMWLGEQITSRGIGNGISLIIMAGIVAELPSALANTLELGRQGALSTGTILSVFVVAVLVTAFIVFMERAQRRLLIQYPKRQVGNRVFQGDSSHLPLKLNTSGVIPPIFASSLLLLPITVANFTAAGGPAWLTTVTALLGHGQPLYMLFYAAMIVFFAFFYTAIVFNPTDTADNLKKHGGFIPGIRPGERTAEYIDYVLTRITVVGAVYLALVCLLPEILISYTGMPFYFGGTSLLIVVSVTMDTVAQIQGHLLAHQYEGLIKRARLRGATSRGAVKRR
;
A
#
# COMPACT_ATOMS: atom_id res chain seq x y z
N MET A 1 -9.15 -30.02 -14.41
CA MET A 1 -8.99 -28.79 -13.60
C MET A 1 -8.52 -27.70 -14.55
N ALA A 2 -9.39 -26.74 -14.84
CA ALA A 2 -9.02 -25.60 -15.66
C ALA A 2 -7.89 -24.83 -14.97
N SER A 3 -6.88 -24.41 -15.72
CA SER A 3 -5.75 -23.66 -15.18
C SER A 3 -6.23 -22.36 -14.53
N ALA A 4 -5.53 -21.86 -13.51
CA ALA A 4 -5.90 -20.58 -12.86
C ALA A 4 -5.97 -19.42 -13.87
N ALA A 5 -5.21 -19.51 -14.97
CA ALA A 5 -5.26 -18.56 -16.08
C ALA A 5 -6.55 -18.67 -16.89
N GLU A 6 -7.04 -19.87 -17.17
CA GLU A 6 -8.33 -20.08 -17.86
C GLU A 6 -9.53 -19.61 -17.04
N GLN A 7 -9.48 -19.78 -15.70
CA GLN A 7 -10.50 -19.25 -14.80
C GLN A 7 -10.45 -17.71 -14.74
N LEU A 8 -9.27 -17.10 -14.79
CA LEU A 8 -9.10 -15.65 -14.87
C LEU A 8 -9.64 -15.07 -16.17
N VAL A 9 -9.36 -15.72 -17.30
CA VAL A 9 -9.84 -15.31 -18.62
C VAL A 9 -11.35 -15.56 -18.77
N ALA A 10 -11.86 -16.68 -18.26
CA ALA A 10 -13.30 -17.00 -18.27
C ALA A 10 -14.11 -16.04 -17.36
N ASN A 11 -13.52 -15.55 -16.27
CA ASN A 11 -14.15 -14.59 -15.37
C ASN A 11 -14.07 -13.13 -15.87
N LEU A 12 -13.17 -12.83 -16.80
CA LEU A 12 -13.11 -11.56 -17.51
C LEU A 12 -14.12 -11.58 -18.69
N ASN A 13 -15.39 -11.67 -18.38
CA ASN A 13 -16.44 -11.51 -19.38
C ASN A 13 -16.46 -10.04 -19.84
N PHE A 14 -15.70 -9.74 -20.92
CA PHE A 14 -15.65 -8.42 -21.53
C PHE A 14 -17.04 -7.87 -21.89
N GLN A 15 -18.00 -8.77 -22.20
CA GLN A 15 -19.38 -8.38 -22.40
C GLN A 15 -20.12 -7.93 -21.15
N ALA A 16 -19.80 -8.52 -19.99
CA ALA A 16 -20.34 -8.08 -18.70
C ALA A 16 -19.73 -6.73 -18.27
N PHE A 17 -18.44 -6.54 -18.52
CA PHE A 17 -17.74 -5.27 -18.33
C PHE A 17 -18.33 -4.16 -19.23
N ALA A 18 -18.64 -4.47 -20.50
CA ALA A 18 -19.23 -3.51 -21.42
C ALA A 18 -20.61 -3.00 -20.98
N LYS A 19 -21.36 -3.76 -20.18
CA LYS A 19 -22.68 -3.42 -19.67
C LYS A 19 -22.70 -2.76 -18.30
N ALA A 20 -21.57 -2.70 -17.59
CA ALA A 20 -21.46 -2.15 -16.24
C ALA A 20 -21.06 -0.65 -16.29
N ASP A 21 -22.01 0.23 -16.57
CA ASP A 21 -21.73 1.67 -16.75
C ASP A 21 -21.23 2.35 -15.46
N GLU A 22 -21.69 1.91 -14.31
CA GLU A 22 -21.20 2.43 -13.02
C GLU A 22 -19.72 2.07 -12.81
N LEU A 23 -19.32 0.84 -13.12
CA LEU A 23 -17.91 0.40 -13.00
C LEU A 23 -17.02 1.16 -13.97
N LYS A 24 -17.46 1.42 -15.20
CA LYS A 24 -16.72 2.25 -16.16
C LYS A 24 -16.50 3.66 -15.64
N LYS A 25 -17.53 4.32 -15.08
CA LYS A 25 -17.40 5.65 -14.50
C LYS A 25 -16.36 5.68 -13.37
N ARG A 26 -16.36 4.67 -12.51
CA ARG A 26 -15.37 4.54 -11.42
C ARG A 26 -13.94 4.35 -11.94
N ILE A 27 -13.76 3.52 -12.98
CA ILE A 27 -12.44 3.30 -13.61
C ILE A 27 -11.95 4.60 -14.26
N TRP A 28 -12.79 5.27 -15.06
CA TRP A 28 -12.43 6.51 -15.72
C TRP A 28 -12.10 7.62 -14.72
N PHE A 29 -12.84 7.68 -13.61
CA PHE A 29 -12.52 8.61 -12.52
C PHE A 29 -11.14 8.32 -11.91
N THR A 30 -10.84 7.04 -11.63
CA THR A 30 -9.54 6.63 -11.08
C THR A 30 -8.40 6.98 -12.05
N LEU A 31 -8.54 6.66 -13.33
CA LEU A 31 -7.55 7.00 -14.36
C LEU A 31 -7.36 8.52 -14.49
N GLY A 32 -8.44 9.29 -14.51
CA GLY A 32 -8.39 10.75 -14.53
C GLY A 32 -7.65 11.34 -13.32
N ALA A 33 -7.92 10.81 -12.13
CA ALA A 33 -7.24 11.22 -10.91
C ALA A 33 -5.73 10.90 -10.94
N LEU A 34 -5.34 9.73 -11.47
CA LEU A 34 -3.93 9.36 -11.64
C LEU A 34 -3.22 10.23 -12.68
N ILE A 35 -3.91 10.67 -13.74
CA ILE A 35 -3.37 11.64 -14.70
C ILE A 35 -3.11 12.99 -14.01
N VAL A 36 -4.06 13.48 -13.19
CA VAL A 36 -3.88 14.72 -12.41
C VAL A 36 -2.69 14.60 -11.47
N TYR A 37 -2.56 13.47 -10.76
CA TYR A 37 -1.38 13.18 -9.95
C TYR A 37 -0.10 13.28 -10.77
N ARG A 38 -0.05 12.63 -11.93
CA ARG A 38 1.15 12.61 -12.77
C ARG A 38 1.51 13.99 -13.30
N LEU A 39 0.55 14.80 -13.71
CA LEU A 39 0.79 16.18 -14.12
C LEU A 39 1.43 17.01 -13.02
N GLY A 40 0.96 16.89 -11.78
CA GLY A 40 1.52 17.62 -10.64
C GLY A 40 2.95 17.22 -10.28
N THR A 41 3.41 16.00 -10.64
CA THR A 41 4.81 15.59 -10.45
C THR A 41 5.80 16.30 -11.40
N TYR A 42 5.32 17.05 -12.38
CA TYR A 42 6.13 17.82 -13.32
C TYR A 42 6.12 19.34 -13.05
N ILE A 43 5.26 19.83 -12.15
CA ILE A 43 5.19 21.24 -11.80
C ILE A 43 6.30 21.54 -10.79
N PRO A 44 7.38 22.27 -11.18
CA PRO A 44 8.51 22.54 -10.29
C PRO A 44 8.14 23.56 -9.22
N LEU A 45 8.87 23.54 -8.10
CA LEU A 45 8.82 24.57 -7.08
C LEU A 45 9.43 25.89 -7.62
N PRO A 46 8.86 27.04 -7.28
CA PRO A 46 9.43 28.33 -7.68
C PRO A 46 10.76 28.58 -6.97
N GLY A 47 11.71 29.22 -7.67
CA GLY A 47 13.00 29.63 -7.11
C GLY A 47 14.09 28.56 -7.09
N ILE A 48 13.92 27.45 -7.83
CA ILE A 48 14.90 26.37 -7.95
C ILE A 48 15.44 26.33 -9.38
N ASP A 49 16.77 26.19 -9.50
CA ASP A 49 17.44 25.93 -10.78
C ASP A 49 17.38 24.43 -11.10
N PRO A 50 16.69 24.02 -12.18
CA PRO A 50 16.54 22.60 -12.54
C PRO A 50 17.86 21.91 -12.89
N GLN A 51 18.83 22.65 -13.47
CA GLN A 51 20.11 22.08 -13.90
C GLN A 51 21.04 21.82 -12.71
N ALA A 52 21.15 22.78 -11.81
CA ALA A 52 21.92 22.64 -10.59
C ALA A 52 21.35 21.53 -9.69
N LEU A 53 20.02 21.45 -9.58
CA LEU A 53 19.33 20.39 -8.85
C LEU A 53 19.61 19.00 -9.44
N ALA A 54 19.55 18.84 -10.77
CA ALA A 54 19.82 17.58 -11.44
C ALA A 54 21.25 17.08 -11.16
N ASN A 55 22.24 17.98 -11.15
CA ASN A 55 23.63 17.62 -10.85
C ASN A 55 23.82 17.15 -9.39
N VAL A 56 23.23 17.85 -8.44
CA VAL A 56 23.25 17.47 -7.02
C VAL A 56 22.53 16.14 -6.81
N PHE A 57 21.40 15.96 -7.47
CA PHE A 57 20.60 14.75 -7.33
C PHE A 57 21.28 13.52 -7.91
N GLN A 58 21.97 13.65 -9.06
CA GLN A 58 22.73 12.55 -9.66
C GLN A 58 23.86 12.03 -8.75
N GLN A 59 24.50 12.91 -7.99
CA GLN A 59 25.53 12.52 -7.03
C GLN A 59 24.96 11.75 -5.82
N GLN A 60 23.72 12.04 -5.44
CA GLN A 60 23.06 11.45 -4.27
C GLN A 60 22.04 10.34 -4.61
N GLN A 61 21.85 9.99 -5.87
CA GLN A 61 20.89 8.99 -6.35
C GLN A 61 21.08 7.59 -5.74
N ARG A 62 22.30 7.23 -5.33
CA ARG A 62 22.63 5.92 -4.73
C ARG A 62 22.18 5.76 -3.28
N GLY A 63 21.56 6.79 -2.68
CA GLY A 63 21.10 6.79 -1.29
C GLY A 63 19.59 6.67 -1.16
N ILE A 64 19.13 6.94 0.06
CA ILE A 64 17.72 6.94 0.46
C ILE A 64 16.88 7.94 -0.36
N LEU A 65 17.49 9.05 -0.84
CA LEU A 65 16.84 10.00 -1.74
C LEU A 65 16.38 9.34 -3.06
N GLY A 66 17.12 8.35 -3.56
CA GLY A 66 16.71 7.58 -4.74
C GLY A 66 15.44 6.78 -4.53
N LEU A 67 15.30 6.13 -3.37
CA LEU A 67 14.05 5.43 -3.00
C LEU A 67 12.87 6.40 -2.86
N PHE A 68 13.11 7.53 -2.22
CA PHE A 68 12.09 8.58 -2.07
C PHE A 68 11.62 9.10 -3.43
N ASN A 69 12.56 9.31 -4.34
CA ASN A 69 12.28 9.73 -5.70
C ASN A 69 11.42 8.71 -6.45
N MET A 70 11.70 7.42 -6.27
CA MET A 70 10.94 6.34 -6.87
C MET A 70 9.49 6.31 -6.36
N PHE A 71 9.28 6.39 -5.04
CA PHE A 71 7.93 6.44 -4.47
C PHE A 71 7.14 7.68 -4.87
N SER A 72 7.84 8.81 -5.10
CA SER A 72 7.22 10.05 -5.56
C SER A 72 7.03 10.14 -7.08
N GLY A 73 7.44 9.11 -7.85
CA GLY A 73 7.36 9.12 -9.31
C GLY A 73 8.26 10.17 -9.96
N GLY A 74 9.46 10.37 -9.42
CA GLY A 74 10.44 11.34 -9.90
C GLY A 74 10.19 12.79 -9.43
N ALA A 75 9.19 13.01 -8.57
CA ALA A 75 8.87 14.38 -8.11
C ALA A 75 9.96 14.97 -7.22
N VAL A 76 10.68 14.14 -6.44
CA VAL A 76 11.80 14.61 -5.60
C VAL A 76 12.98 15.08 -6.45
N GLY A 77 13.36 14.30 -7.46
CA GLY A 77 14.47 14.64 -8.34
C GLY A 77 14.23 15.89 -9.17
N ARG A 78 12.96 16.25 -9.42
CA ARG A 78 12.54 17.47 -10.10
C ARG A 78 12.13 18.58 -9.14
N MET A 79 12.11 18.32 -7.82
CA MET A 79 11.53 19.18 -6.79
C MET A 79 10.17 19.76 -7.23
N ALA A 80 9.26 18.85 -7.55
CA ALA A 80 7.89 19.20 -7.92
C ALA A 80 7.04 19.50 -6.67
N ILE A 81 5.86 20.06 -6.89
CA ILE A 81 4.89 20.36 -5.82
C ILE A 81 4.48 19.12 -5.02
N PHE A 82 4.60 17.92 -5.60
CA PHE A 82 4.33 16.63 -4.96
C PHE A 82 5.60 15.90 -4.49
N ALA A 83 6.69 16.62 -4.24
CA ALA A 83 7.94 16.00 -3.81
C ALA A 83 7.81 15.23 -2.49
N LEU A 84 7.02 15.68 -1.53
CA LEU A 84 6.72 14.93 -0.29
C LEU A 84 5.80 13.72 -0.52
N ASN A 85 5.10 13.65 -1.65
CA ASN A 85 4.12 12.62 -1.95
C ASN A 85 3.10 12.46 -0.80
N ILE A 86 2.65 11.23 -0.51
CA ILE A 86 1.71 10.88 0.58
C ILE A 86 2.47 10.44 1.85
N MET A 87 3.80 10.46 1.86
CA MET A 87 4.61 9.96 2.98
C MET A 87 4.26 10.60 4.33
N PRO A 88 4.07 11.93 4.47
CA PRO A 88 3.68 12.54 5.74
C PRO A 88 2.33 12.02 6.25
N TYR A 89 1.39 11.74 5.34
CA TYR A 89 0.10 11.15 5.70
C TYR A 89 0.22 9.72 6.21
N ILE A 90 1.06 8.90 5.57
CA ILE A 90 1.31 7.53 6.02
C ILE A 90 1.91 7.56 7.42
N SER A 91 2.93 8.37 7.66
CA SER A 91 3.57 8.51 8.97
C SER A 91 2.58 8.99 10.04
N ALA A 92 1.74 9.99 9.73
CA ALA A 92 0.71 10.46 10.64
C ALA A 92 -0.34 9.37 10.95
N SER A 93 -0.75 8.62 9.94
CA SER A 93 -1.70 7.50 10.09
C SER A 93 -1.14 6.40 10.99
N ILE A 94 0.15 6.08 10.86
CA ILE A 94 0.84 5.12 11.73
C ILE A 94 0.84 5.61 13.17
N ILE A 95 1.24 6.87 13.39
CA ILE A 95 1.31 7.47 14.72
C ILE A 95 -0.07 7.43 15.39
N VAL A 96 -1.12 7.82 14.67
CA VAL A 96 -2.50 7.78 15.20
C VAL A 96 -2.93 6.35 15.50
N GLN A 97 -2.63 5.37 14.63
CA GLN A 97 -2.95 3.96 14.87
C GLN A 97 -2.20 3.38 16.07
N LEU A 98 -0.91 3.71 16.24
CA LEU A 98 -0.14 3.34 17.43
C LEU A 98 -0.73 3.98 18.69
N MET A 99 -1.09 5.25 18.63
CA MET A 99 -1.70 5.96 19.74
C MET A 99 -3.07 5.39 20.14
N THR A 100 -3.85 4.85 19.18
CA THR A 100 -5.13 4.18 19.51
C THR A 100 -4.95 2.89 20.30
N SER A 101 -3.79 2.23 20.21
CA SER A 101 -3.49 1.04 21.01
C SER A 101 -2.93 1.36 22.40
N VAL A 102 -2.37 2.57 22.59
CA VAL A 102 -1.74 2.99 23.86
C VAL A 102 -2.67 3.86 24.70
N SER A 103 -3.48 4.72 24.07
CA SER A 103 -4.36 5.67 24.75
C SER A 103 -5.79 5.12 24.89
N PRO A 104 -6.30 4.94 26.13
CA PRO A 104 -7.67 4.47 26.37
C PRO A 104 -8.75 5.36 25.74
N HIS A 105 -8.49 6.68 25.68
CA HIS A 105 -9.39 7.65 25.07
C HIS A 105 -9.54 7.43 23.55
N LEU A 106 -8.43 7.19 22.84
CA LEU A 106 -8.46 6.94 21.39
C LEU A 106 -9.00 5.52 21.08
N GLU A 107 -8.78 4.57 21.97
CA GLU A 107 -9.40 3.24 21.87
C GLU A 107 -10.93 3.33 22.00
N ALA A 108 -11.44 4.13 22.94
CA ALA A 108 -12.86 4.38 23.09
C ALA A 108 -13.46 5.00 21.81
N LEU A 109 -12.82 6.01 21.23
CA LEU A 109 -13.22 6.60 19.95
C LEU A 109 -13.28 5.56 18.82
N LYS A 110 -12.30 4.63 18.76
CA LYS A 110 -12.31 3.54 17.76
C LYS A 110 -13.54 2.64 17.92
N LYS A 111 -14.01 2.41 19.16
CA LYS A 111 -15.20 1.59 19.47
C LYS A 111 -16.53 2.30 19.18
N GLU A 112 -16.55 3.63 19.07
CA GLU A 112 -17.74 4.43 18.71
C GLU A 112 -18.22 4.25 17.26
N GLY A 113 -17.52 3.48 16.44
CA GLY A 113 -17.90 3.18 15.06
C GLY A 113 -17.57 4.30 14.06
N GLU A 114 -18.52 4.69 13.21
CA GLU A 114 -18.25 5.66 12.12
C GLU A 114 -17.92 7.07 12.62
N GLN A 115 -18.51 7.53 13.70
CA GLN A 115 -18.26 8.85 14.23
C GLN A 115 -16.86 8.98 14.82
N GLY A 116 -16.44 7.98 15.58
CA GLY A 116 -15.08 7.90 16.11
C GLY A 116 -14.02 7.79 15.01
N ARG A 117 -14.30 7.03 13.94
CA ARG A 117 -13.41 6.96 12.76
C ARG A 117 -13.24 8.31 12.08
N LYS A 118 -14.31 9.13 11.96
CA LYS A 118 -14.19 10.49 11.40
C LYS A 118 -13.27 11.37 12.24
N THR A 119 -13.38 11.29 13.57
CA THR A 119 -12.51 12.03 14.49
C THR A 119 -11.05 11.58 14.39
N LEU A 120 -10.79 10.26 14.33
CA LEU A 120 -9.45 9.73 14.14
C LEU A 120 -8.83 10.16 12.79
N ASN A 121 -9.65 10.19 11.73
CA ASN A 121 -9.20 10.71 10.43
C ASN A 121 -8.86 12.19 10.48
N GLN A 122 -9.60 13.01 11.25
CA GLN A 122 -9.24 14.41 11.46
C GLN A 122 -7.91 14.56 12.19
N TYR A 123 -7.64 13.77 13.24
CA TYR A 123 -6.35 13.78 13.92
C TYR A 123 -5.21 13.36 12.97
N THR A 124 -5.45 12.38 12.11
CA THR A 124 -4.48 12.00 11.07
C THR A 124 -4.21 13.17 10.11
N ARG A 125 -5.22 13.92 9.69
CA ARG A 125 -5.05 15.10 8.82
C ARG A 125 -4.23 16.18 9.50
N TYR A 126 -4.50 16.50 10.76
CA TYR A 126 -3.70 17.48 11.54
C TYR A 126 -2.28 17.02 11.72
N GLY A 127 -2.06 15.74 12.05
CA GLY A 127 -0.74 15.14 12.12
C GLY A 127 0.01 15.21 10.78
N THR A 128 -0.69 14.99 9.67
CA THR A 128 -0.14 15.12 8.32
C THR A 128 0.35 16.54 8.04
N VAL A 129 -0.43 17.56 8.37
CA VAL A 129 -0.04 18.97 8.19
C VAL A 129 1.21 19.28 9.03
N ALA A 130 1.24 18.86 10.29
CA ALA A 130 2.37 19.09 11.17
C ALA A 130 3.66 18.42 10.64
N LEU A 131 3.60 17.14 10.28
CA LEU A 131 4.74 16.40 9.73
C LEU A 131 5.18 16.93 8.37
N ALA A 132 4.23 17.24 7.48
CA ALA A 132 4.54 17.81 6.17
C ALA A 132 5.21 19.17 6.29
N THR A 133 4.77 20.02 7.22
CA THR A 133 5.40 21.34 7.48
C THR A 133 6.84 21.15 7.98
N PHE A 134 7.04 20.25 8.92
CA PHE A 134 8.38 19.95 9.43
C PHE A 134 9.31 19.41 8.33
N GLN A 135 8.85 18.44 7.55
CA GLN A 135 9.63 17.86 6.45
C GLN A 135 9.89 18.87 5.32
N ALA A 136 8.88 19.68 4.95
CA ALA A 136 9.02 20.72 3.94
C ALA A 136 10.03 21.80 4.33
N TYR A 137 10.02 22.21 5.61
CA TYR A 137 11.03 23.14 6.14
C TYR A 137 12.44 22.56 6.05
N GLY A 138 12.60 21.26 6.38
CA GLY A 138 13.88 20.57 6.24
C GLY A 138 14.40 20.51 4.82
N ILE A 139 13.52 20.20 3.89
CA ILE A 139 13.89 20.21 2.48
C ILE A 139 14.30 21.63 2.03
N ALA A 140 13.56 22.67 2.44
CA ALA A 140 13.89 24.05 2.10
C ALA A 140 15.28 24.46 2.61
N VAL A 141 15.60 24.15 3.88
CA VAL A 141 16.93 24.42 4.47
C VAL A 141 18.02 23.59 3.78
N GLY A 142 17.75 22.31 3.49
CA GLY A 142 18.68 21.42 2.79
C GLY A 142 19.01 21.91 1.37
N LEU A 143 18.02 22.43 0.65
CA LEU A 143 18.20 23.01 -0.69
C LEU A 143 19.01 24.31 -0.67
N GLU A 144 18.79 25.17 0.33
CA GLU A 144 19.61 26.39 0.52
C GLU A 144 21.08 26.08 0.83
N GLY A 145 21.33 24.96 1.53
CA GLY A 145 22.71 24.49 1.80
C GLY A 145 23.44 23.96 0.56
N ALA A 146 22.72 23.59 -0.50
CA ALA A 146 23.28 23.13 -1.76
C ALA A 146 23.60 24.33 -2.66
N GLN A 147 24.90 24.53 -2.96
CA GLN A 147 25.36 25.69 -3.73
C GLN A 147 24.72 25.75 -5.13
N GLY A 148 24.11 26.91 -5.44
CA GLY A 148 23.57 27.22 -6.77
C GLY A 148 22.22 26.57 -7.11
N VAL A 149 21.59 25.81 -6.20
CA VAL A 149 20.27 25.18 -6.43
C VAL A 149 19.14 26.18 -6.25
N VAL A 150 19.26 27.08 -5.28
CA VAL A 150 18.26 28.12 -4.99
C VAL A 150 18.70 29.44 -5.58
N THR A 151 17.83 30.06 -6.38
CA THR A 151 18.12 31.34 -7.05
C THR A 151 18.25 32.47 -6.03
N ASP A 152 17.29 32.58 -5.11
CA ASP A 152 17.26 33.62 -4.09
C ASP A 152 17.06 32.97 -2.71
N PRO A 153 18.17 32.59 -2.00
CA PRO A 153 18.06 31.99 -0.68
C PRO A 153 17.53 33.02 0.33
N GLY A 154 16.57 32.63 1.16
CA GLY A 154 16.02 33.52 2.19
C GLY A 154 14.69 33.05 2.76
N TRP A 155 14.19 33.83 3.70
CA TRP A 155 12.93 33.52 4.39
C TRP A 155 11.74 33.34 3.43
N PHE A 156 11.68 34.14 2.37
CA PHE A 156 10.61 34.04 1.37
C PHE A 156 10.63 32.69 0.64
N PHE A 157 11.79 32.20 0.23
CA PHE A 157 11.95 30.88 -0.37
C PHE A 157 11.48 29.76 0.57
N ARG A 158 11.90 29.80 1.86
CA ARG A 158 11.50 28.79 2.85
C ARG A 158 10.00 28.75 3.03
N VAL A 159 9.37 29.89 3.23
CA VAL A 159 7.90 29.97 3.44
C VAL A 159 7.15 29.53 2.19
N SER A 160 7.52 29.98 1.00
CA SER A 160 6.86 29.58 -0.25
C SER A 160 7.00 28.08 -0.51
N THR A 161 8.18 27.50 -0.27
CA THR A 161 8.44 26.06 -0.40
C THR A 161 7.60 25.25 0.58
N VAL A 162 7.54 25.67 1.84
CA VAL A 162 6.74 24.97 2.86
C VAL A 162 5.25 24.99 2.50
N ILE A 163 4.70 26.16 2.13
CA ILE A 163 3.29 26.29 1.76
C ILE A 163 2.98 25.41 0.52
N THR A 164 3.84 25.43 -0.47
CA THR A 164 3.63 24.67 -1.71
C THR A 164 3.70 23.17 -1.48
N LEU A 165 4.68 22.68 -0.73
CA LEU A 165 4.83 21.24 -0.45
C LEU A 165 3.73 20.73 0.47
N VAL A 166 3.35 21.48 1.48
CA VAL A 166 2.21 21.12 2.36
C VAL A 166 0.91 21.12 1.58
N GLY A 167 0.68 22.14 0.77
CA GLY A 167 -0.49 22.20 -0.12
C GLY A 167 -0.55 21.01 -1.09
N GLY A 168 0.59 20.64 -1.68
CA GLY A 168 0.71 19.46 -2.54
C GLY A 168 0.38 18.15 -1.82
N THR A 169 0.90 17.96 -0.63
CA THR A 169 0.61 16.78 0.20
C THR A 169 -0.87 16.69 0.59
N MET A 170 -1.46 17.81 0.99
CA MET A 170 -2.88 17.88 1.35
C MET A 170 -3.78 17.62 0.15
N PHE A 171 -3.39 18.12 -1.03
CA PHE A 171 -4.10 17.82 -2.26
C PHE A 171 -4.04 16.34 -2.63
N LEU A 172 -2.87 15.71 -2.52
CA LEU A 172 -2.72 14.27 -2.77
C LEU A 172 -3.51 13.41 -1.79
N MET A 173 -3.52 13.78 -0.53
CA MET A 173 -4.36 13.12 0.48
C MET A 173 -5.84 13.21 0.10
N TRP A 174 -6.34 14.39 -0.23
CA TRP A 174 -7.71 14.58 -0.70
C TRP A 174 -7.99 13.77 -1.98
N LEU A 175 -7.06 13.77 -2.95
CA LEU A 175 -7.20 13.02 -4.18
C LEU A 175 -7.27 11.50 -3.89
N GLY A 176 -6.45 10.98 -3.00
CA GLY A 176 -6.49 9.59 -2.55
C GLY A 176 -7.82 9.21 -1.89
N GLU A 177 -8.37 10.10 -1.06
CA GLU A 177 -9.71 9.93 -0.46
C GLU A 177 -10.81 9.92 -1.53
N GLN A 178 -10.72 10.79 -2.55
CA GLN A 178 -11.69 10.81 -3.66
C GLN A 178 -11.62 9.53 -4.50
N ILE A 179 -10.42 9.02 -4.79
CA ILE A 179 -10.26 7.75 -5.50
C ILE A 179 -10.89 6.61 -4.69
N THR A 180 -10.63 6.56 -3.39
CA THR A 180 -11.18 5.52 -2.51
C THR A 180 -12.70 5.55 -2.43
N SER A 181 -13.31 6.74 -2.41
CA SER A 181 -14.76 6.91 -2.26
C SER A 181 -15.54 6.77 -3.58
N ARG A 182 -15.00 7.31 -4.67
CA ARG A 182 -15.68 7.41 -5.98
C ARG A 182 -15.07 6.54 -7.07
N GLY A 183 -13.84 6.09 -6.88
CA GLY A 183 -13.09 5.26 -7.81
C GLY A 183 -13.14 3.78 -7.48
N ILE A 184 -12.06 3.09 -7.80
CA ILE A 184 -11.81 1.66 -7.52
C ILE A 184 -10.45 1.55 -6.85
N GLY A 185 -10.36 0.68 -5.86
CA GLY A 185 -9.13 0.45 -5.11
C GLY A 185 -8.93 1.41 -3.95
N ASN A 186 -7.84 1.21 -3.22
CA ASN A 186 -7.38 2.15 -2.21
C ASN A 186 -6.59 3.28 -2.90
N GLY A 187 -7.14 4.51 -2.89
CA GLY A 187 -6.57 5.64 -3.61
C GLY A 187 -5.14 5.97 -3.22
N ILE A 188 -4.80 5.84 -1.93
CA ILE A 188 -3.44 6.08 -1.42
C ILE A 188 -2.45 5.07 -2.01
N SER A 189 -2.81 3.79 -1.95
CA SER A 189 -1.98 2.71 -2.51
C SER A 189 -1.83 2.84 -4.03
N LEU A 190 -2.89 3.26 -4.73
CA LEU A 190 -2.85 3.49 -6.18
C LEU A 190 -1.95 4.67 -6.57
N ILE A 191 -1.92 5.75 -5.79
CA ILE A 191 -1.01 6.88 -6.04
C ILE A 191 0.45 6.45 -5.87
N ILE A 192 0.76 5.67 -4.81
CA ILE A 192 2.11 5.14 -4.59
C ILE A 192 2.50 4.19 -5.75
N MET A 193 1.61 3.27 -6.13
CA MET A 193 1.83 2.37 -7.25
C MET A 193 2.06 3.13 -8.56
N ALA A 194 1.26 4.17 -8.84
CA ALA A 194 1.42 4.99 -10.03
C ALA A 194 2.77 5.73 -10.06
N GLY A 195 3.27 6.19 -8.90
CA GLY A 195 4.62 6.75 -8.78
C GLY A 195 5.69 5.73 -9.15
N ILE A 196 5.62 4.53 -8.59
CA ILE A 196 6.58 3.45 -8.86
C ILE A 196 6.55 3.04 -10.34
N VAL A 197 5.36 2.78 -10.89
CA VAL A 197 5.20 2.35 -12.30
C VAL A 197 5.70 3.41 -13.28
N ALA A 198 5.55 4.68 -12.93
CA ALA A 198 6.01 5.78 -13.79
C ALA A 198 7.53 5.87 -13.94
N GLU A 199 8.30 5.38 -12.97
CA GLU A 199 9.77 5.34 -13.02
C GLU A 199 10.32 4.05 -13.65
N LEU A 200 9.48 3.04 -13.91
CA LEU A 200 9.88 1.78 -14.51
C LEU A 200 10.55 1.93 -15.90
N PRO A 201 9.98 2.73 -16.84
CA PRO A 201 10.59 2.87 -18.18
C PRO A 201 11.97 3.52 -18.11
N SER A 202 12.17 4.53 -17.27
CA SER A 202 13.46 5.21 -17.10
C SER A 202 14.49 4.29 -16.45
N ALA A 203 14.10 3.49 -15.47
CA ALA A 203 14.98 2.51 -14.83
C ALA A 203 15.44 1.42 -15.83
N LEU A 204 14.51 0.92 -16.67
CA LEU A 204 14.85 -0.02 -17.74
C LEU A 204 15.81 0.60 -18.76
N ALA A 205 15.54 1.82 -19.22
CA ALA A 205 16.40 2.52 -20.17
C ALA A 205 17.82 2.72 -19.62
N ASN A 206 17.95 3.13 -18.37
CA ASN A 206 19.25 3.30 -17.70
C ASN A 206 20.00 1.97 -17.56
N THR A 207 19.31 0.87 -17.24
CA THR A 207 19.92 -0.44 -17.12
C THR A 207 20.45 -0.95 -18.47
N LEU A 208 19.68 -0.76 -19.54
CA LEU A 208 20.09 -1.14 -20.89
C LEU A 208 21.28 -0.26 -21.39
N GLU A 209 21.30 1.01 -21.04
CA GLU A 209 22.39 1.94 -21.38
C GLU A 209 23.69 1.53 -20.67
N LEU A 210 23.64 1.17 -19.38
CA LEU A 210 24.79 0.63 -18.65
C LEU A 210 25.30 -0.69 -19.27
N GLY A 211 24.41 -1.52 -19.80
CA GLY A 211 24.77 -2.71 -20.56
C GLY A 211 25.47 -2.36 -21.88
N ARG A 212 24.99 -1.33 -22.60
CA ARG A 212 25.59 -0.86 -23.86
C ARG A 212 26.97 -0.25 -23.65
N GLN A 213 27.20 0.44 -22.54
CA GLN A 213 28.48 1.01 -22.17
C GLN A 213 29.50 -0.03 -21.66
N GLY A 214 29.10 -1.30 -21.53
CA GLY A 214 29.96 -2.38 -21.04
C GLY A 214 30.19 -2.38 -19.53
N ALA A 215 29.52 -1.48 -18.79
CA ALA A 215 29.58 -1.44 -17.33
C ALA A 215 28.91 -2.68 -16.68
N LEU A 216 27.97 -3.30 -17.39
CA LEU A 216 27.26 -4.49 -16.96
C LEU A 216 27.35 -5.57 -18.04
N SER A 217 27.61 -6.82 -17.64
CA SER A 217 27.57 -7.93 -18.58
C SER A 217 26.11 -8.24 -18.98
N THR A 218 25.91 -8.66 -20.22
CA THR A 218 24.60 -9.10 -20.73
C THR A 218 24.00 -10.22 -19.85
N GLY A 219 24.87 -11.12 -19.34
CA GLY A 219 24.45 -12.17 -18.42
C GLY A 219 23.89 -11.65 -17.11
N THR A 220 24.45 -10.57 -16.57
CA THR A 220 23.96 -9.95 -15.33
C THR A 220 22.59 -9.28 -15.55
N ILE A 221 22.39 -8.60 -16.67
CA ILE A 221 21.08 -7.98 -17.00
C ILE A 221 20.01 -9.06 -17.14
N LEU A 222 20.32 -10.15 -17.85
CA LEU A 222 19.40 -11.27 -18.02
C LEU A 222 19.07 -11.93 -16.69
N SER A 223 20.08 -12.16 -15.82
CA SER A 223 19.86 -12.76 -14.50
C SER A 223 18.95 -11.92 -13.62
N VAL A 224 19.12 -10.60 -13.64
CA VAL A 224 18.27 -9.67 -12.89
C VAL A 224 16.83 -9.70 -13.40
N PHE A 225 16.62 -9.74 -14.70
CA PHE A 225 15.28 -9.86 -15.28
C PHE A 225 14.61 -11.17 -14.88
N VAL A 226 15.32 -12.29 -14.93
CA VAL A 226 14.82 -13.60 -14.49
C VAL A 226 14.47 -13.58 -13.00
N VAL A 227 15.32 -13.00 -12.15
CA VAL A 227 15.05 -12.85 -10.71
C VAL A 227 13.80 -11.99 -10.48
N ALA A 228 13.64 -10.88 -11.20
CA ALA A 228 12.45 -10.03 -11.06
C ALA A 228 11.14 -10.79 -11.40
N VAL A 229 11.16 -11.60 -12.47
CA VAL A 229 10.00 -12.44 -12.83
C VAL A 229 9.74 -13.51 -11.77
N LEU A 230 10.78 -14.18 -11.27
CA LEU A 230 10.63 -15.20 -10.22
C LEU A 230 10.11 -14.60 -8.92
N VAL A 231 10.62 -13.45 -8.50
CA VAL A 231 10.15 -12.73 -7.32
C VAL A 231 8.69 -12.31 -7.49
N THR A 232 8.32 -11.78 -8.65
CA THR A 232 6.92 -11.42 -8.94
C THR A 232 6.00 -12.64 -8.86
N ALA A 233 6.39 -13.77 -9.45
CA ALA A 233 5.63 -15.01 -9.37
C ALA A 233 5.49 -15.52 -7.92
N PHE A 234 6.56 -15.41 -7.14
CA PHE A 234 6.56 -15.78 -5.72
C PHE A 234 5.64 -14.88 -4.89
N ILE A 235 5.67 -13.55 -5.14
CA ILE A 235 4.77 -12.59 -4.48
C ILE A 235 3.31 -12.94 -4.79
N VAL A 236 2.97 -13.17 -6.06
CA VAL A 236 1.60 -13.53 -6.47
C VAL A 236 1.15 -14.83 -5.80
N PHE A 237 2.04 -15.82 -5.71
CA PHE A 237 1.74 -17.08 -5.03
C PHE A 237 1.45 -16.86 -3.54
N MET A 238 2.29 -16.11 -2.83
CA MET A 238 2.16 -15.86 -1.39
C MET A 238 0.94 -14.99 -1.05
N GLU A 239 0.65 -13.97 -1.86
CA GLU A 239 -0.52 -13.08 -1.66
C GLU A 239 -1.85 -13.80 -1.91
N ARG A 240 -1.86 -14.83 -2.77
CA ARG A 240 -3.04 -15.68 -3.00
C ARG A 240 -3.17 -16.83 -2.02
N ALA A 241 -2.11 -17.16 -1.32
CA ALA A 241 -2.09 -18.26 -0.36
C ALA A 241 -2.98 -17.94 0.85
N GLN A 242 -3.88 -18.86 1.18
CA GLN A 242 -4.81 -18.71 2.31
C GLN A 242 -5.00 -20.04 3.05
N ARG A 243 -5.10 -19.96 4.35
CA ARG A 243 -5.53 -21.06 5.20
C ARG A 243 -7.05 -21.06 5.30
N ARG A 244 -7.71 -22.13 4.88
CA ARG A 244 -9.18 -22.27 4.96
C ARG A 244 -9.54 -23.05 6.21
N LEU A 245 -10.21 -22.41 7.17
CA LEU A 245 -10.76 -23.05 8.34
C LEU A 245 -12.19 -23.52 8.03
N LEU A 246 -12.47 -24.81 8.28
CA LEU A 246 -13.78 -25.37 8.05
C LEU A 246 -14.77 -24.88 9.12
N ILE A 247 -15.88 -24.32 8.68
CA ILE A 247 -17.01 -23.91 9.52
C ILE A 247 -18.21 -24.77 9.15
N GLN A 248 -18.86 -25.35 10.14
CA GLN A 248 -20.10 -26.11 9.97
C GLN A 248 -21.26 -25.34 10.58
N TYR A 249 -22.37 -25.34 9.86
CA TYR A 249 -23.66 -24.83 10.36
C TYR A 249 -24.56 -25.99 10.71
N PRO A 250 -25.26 -25.93 11.87
CA PRO A 250 -26.16 -27.03 12.28
C PRO A 250 -27.33 -27.15 11.30
N LYS A 251 -27.83 -28.36 11.16
CA LYS A 251 -29.04 -28.63 10.39
C LYS A 251 -30.20 -27.86 11.02
N ARG A 252 -30.95 -27.12 10.22
CA ARG A 252 -32.18 -26.44 10.66
C ARG A 252 -33.40 -27.18 10.18
N GLN A 253 -34.31 -27.52 11.12
CA GLN A 253 -35.63 -28.05 10.79
C GLN A 253 -36.62 -26.90 10.84
N VAL A 254 -37.31 -26.63 9.73
CA VAL A 254 -38.39 -25.68 9.64
C VAL A 254 -39.65 -26.42 9.21
N GLY A 255 -40.53 -26.71 10.19
CA GLY A 255 -41.69 -27.60 9.99
C GLY A 255 -41.26 -29.02 9.64
N ASN A 256 -41.82 -29.61 8.59
CA ASN A 256 -41.54 -30.98 8.12
C ASN A 256 -40.34 -31.05 7.16
N ARG A 257 -39.63 -29.93 6.89
CA ARG A 257 -38.45 -29.91 6.01
C ARG A 257 -37.18 -29.75 6.81
N VAL A 258 -36.26 -30.70 6.62
CA VAL A 258 -34.91 -30.65 7.18
C VAL A 258 -33.99 -29.99 6.14
N PHE A 259 -33.47 -28.81 6.42
CA PHE A 259 -32.39 -28.19 5.63
C PHE A 259 -31.07 -28.79 6.09
N GLN A 260 -30.36 -29.39 5.15
CA GLN A 260 -29.03 -29.93 5.39
C GLN A 260 -28.09 -28.82 5.80
N GLY A 261 -27.31 -29.01 6.87
CA GLY A 261 -26.34 -28.02 7.32
C GLY A 261 -25.29 -27.77 6.22
N ASP A 262 -25.07 -26.49 5.91
CA ASP A 262 -24.03 -26.08 4.97
C ASP A 262 -22.66 -26.04 5.66
N SER A 263 -21.63 -26.47 4.93
CA SER A 263 -20.25 -26.29 5.33
C SER A 263 -19.64 -25.12 4.55
N SER A 264 -19.08 -24.17 5.28
CA SER A 264 -18.38 -23.02 4.71
C SER A 264 -16.92 -23.01 5.18
N HIS A 265 -16.10 -22.16 4.59
CA HIS A 265 -14.71 -22.01 4.98
C HIS A 265 -14.41 -20.56 5.31
N LEU A 266 -13.75 -20.33 6.45
CA LEU A 266 -13.18 -19.01 6.78
C LEU A 266 -11.79 -18.90 6.14
N PRO A 267 -11.60 -18.06 5.13
CA PRO A 267 -10.29 -17.87 4.52
C PRO A 267 -9.44 -16.92 5.37
N LEU A 268 -8.30 -17.40 5.85
CA LEU A 268 -7.28 -16.56 6.47
C LEU A 268 -6.11 -16.41 5.49
N LYS A 269 -5.86 -15.18 5.00
CA LYS A 269 -4.72 -14.91 4.10
C LYS A 269 -3.40 -15.15 4.85
N LEU A 270 -2.38 -15.69 4.18
CA LEU A 270 -1.04 -15.82 4.76
C LEU A 270 -0.44 -14.45 5.10
N ASN A 271 -0.63 -13.49 4.21
CA ASN A 271 -0.27 -12.10 4.44
C ASN A 271 -1.52 -11.29 4.74
N THR A 272 -1.98 -11.31 5.99
CA THR A 272 -3.16 -10.54 6.43
C THR A 272 -2.85 -9.04 6.51
N SER A 273 -1.60 -8.67 6.78
CA SER A 273 -1.13 -7.30 6.87
C SER A 273 -0.92 -6.61 5.50
N GLY A 274 -0.85 -7.38 4.41
CA GLY A 274 -0.64 -6.85 3.06
C GLY A 274 0.72 -6.16 2.89
N VAL A 275 0.74 -5.06 2.15
CA VAL A 275 1.96 -4.26 1.86
C VAL A 275 2.22 -3.15 2.89
N ILE A 276 1.35 -2.99 3.86
CA ILE A 276 1.42 -1.88 4.83
C ILE A 276 2.67 -1.93 5.71
N PRO A 277 3.11 -3.08 6.27
CA PRO A 277 4.28 -3.16 7.12
C PRO A 277 5.58 -2.65 6.48
N PRO A 278 5.95 -3.03 5.26
CA PRO A 278 7.12 -2.47 4.58
C PRO A 278 7.03 -0.97 4.33
N ILE A 279 5.85 -0.46 3.98
CA ILE A 279 5.63 0.98 3.78
C ILE A 279 5.82 1.73 5.10
N PHE A 280 5.31 1.18 6.20
CA PHE A 280 5.47 1.75 7.54
C PHE A 280 6.91 1.74 7.99
N ALA A 281 7.60 0.62 7.83
CA ALA A 281 9.02 0.50 8.18
C ALA A 281 9.88 1.52 7.41
N SER A 282 9.68 1.65 6.10
CA SER A 282 10.40 2.63 5.28
C SER A 282 10.09 4.07 5.67
N SER A 283 8.82 4.40 5.92
CA SER A 283 8.41 5.75 6.33
C SER A 283 9.01 6.15 7.68
N LEU A 284 9.08 5.23 8.64
CA LEU A 284 9.65 5.49 9.96
C LEU A 284 11.16 5.67 9.90
N LEU A 285 11.85 4.88 9.07
CA LEU A 285 13.30 5.02 8.86
C LEU A 285 13.70 6.33 8.19
N LEU A 286 12.79 6.94 7.43
CA LEU A 286 13.02 8.24 6.81
C LEU A 286 13.01 9.40 7.79
N LEU A 287 12.29 9.32 8.91
CA LEU A 287 12.22 10.40 9.90
C LEU A 287 13.60 10.77 10.49
N PRO A 288 14.42 9.83 11.00
CA PRO A 288 15.76 10.15 11.51
C PRO A 288 16.67 10.77 10.46
N ILE A 289 16.56 10.30 9.21
CA ILE A 289 17.39 10.80 8.10
C ILE A 289 16.99 12.21 7.72
N THR A 290 15.68 12.51 7.72
CA THR A 290 15.21 13.87 7.52
C THR A 290 15.75 14.80 8.59
N VAL A 291 15.70 14.39 9.87
CA VAL A 291 16.28 15.14 10.99
C VAL A 291 17.79 15.37 10.82
N ALA A 292 18.51 14.36 10.34
CA ALA A 292 19.94 14.45 10.12
C ALA A 292 20.32 15.45 9.02
N ASN A 293 19.51 15.53 7.97
CA ASN A 293 19.71 16.51 6.91
C ASN A 293 19.58 17.96 7.39
N PHE A 294 18.74 18.21 8.42
CA PHE A 294 18.66 19.54 9.08
C PHE A 294 19.94 19.93 9.81
N THR A 295 20.70 18.97 10.28
CA THR A 295 21.87 19.22 11.13
C THR A 295 23.19 19.08 10.39
N ALA A 296 23.16 18.74 9.08
CA ALA A 296 24.35 18.47 8.27
C ALA A 296 25.35 19.66 8.21
N ALA A 297 24.90 20.89 8.49
CA ALA A 297 25.74 22.08 8.55
C ALA A 297 26.38 22.35 9.91
N GLY A 298 26.23 21.48 10.92
CA GLY A 298 26.77 21.72 12.27
C GLY A 298 26.21 20.81 13.36
N GLY A 299 25.66 19.66 12.98
CA GLY A 299 25.05 18.72 13.92
C GLY A 299 26.05 17.99 14.82
N PRO A 300 25.58 17.48 15.96
CA PRO A 300 26.40 16.73 16.90
C PRO A 300 26.96 15.44 16.23
N ALA A 301 28.20 15.09 16.56
CA ALA A 301 28.94 13.96 15.96
C ALA A 301 28.22 12.61 16.07
N TRP A 302 27.40 12.40 17.10
CA TRP A 302 26.62 11.17 17.24
C TRP A 302 25.56 11.01 16.15
N LEU A 303 25.00 12.12 15.65
CA LEU A 303 23.97 12.08 14.61
C LEU A 303 24.54 11.71 13.24
N THR A 304 25.74 12.20 12.92
CA THR A 304 26.46 11.82 11.70
C THR A 304 26.87 10.35 11.73
N THR A 305 27.23 9.82 12.90
CA THR A 305 27.54 8.40 13.10
C THR A 305 26.29 7.53 12.92
N VAL A 306 25.17 7.94 13.50
CA VAL A 306 23.87 7.22 13.34
C VAL A 306 23.42 7.19 11.89
N THR A 307 23.52 8.31 11.16
CA THR A 307 23.15 8.36 9.74
C THR A 307 24.09 7.56 8.85
N ALA A 308 25.39 7.52 9.18
CA ALA A 308 26.33 6.67 8.46
C ALA A 308 26.05 5.17 8.68
N LEU A 309 25.68 4.77 9.88
CA LEU A 309 25.33 3.39 10.23
C LEU A 309 23.97 2.96 9.67
N LEU A 310 23.02 3.90 9.58
CA LEU A 310 21.69 3.68 8.97
C LEU A 310 21.70 3.96 7.46
N GLY A 311 22.86 4.17 6.86
CA GLY A 311 23.02 4.34 5.43
C GLY A 311 22.50 3.11 4.66
N HIS A 312 21.95 3.36 3.47
CA HIS A 312 21.42 2.32 2.60
C HIS A 312 22.51 1.30 2.24
N GLY A 313 22.19 0.00 2.30
CA GLY A 313 23.16 -1.07 2.03
C GLY A 313 24.03 -1.48 3.24
N GLN A 314 23.92 -0.80 4.38
CA GLN A 314 24.62 -1.21 5.60
C GLN A 314 23.92 -2.39 6.27
N PRO A 315 24.66 -3.37 6.84
CA PRO A 315 24.07 -4.54 7.50
C PRO A 315 23.14 -4.16 8.67
N LEU A 316 23.48 -3.10 9.40
CA LEU A 316 22.66 -2.61 10.52
C LEU A 316 21.32 -2.05 10.03
N TYR A 317 21.32 -1.32 8.93
CA TYR A 317 20.09 -0.84 8.28
C TYR A 317 19.19 -2.01 7.86
N MET A 318 19.75 -3.04 7.21
CA MET A 318 19.01 -4.21 6.77
C MET A 318 18.39 -4.98 7.95
N LEU A 319 19.15 -5.15 9.03
CA LEU A 319 18.66 -5.82 10.25
C LEU A 319 17.51 -5.02 10.89
N PHE A 320 17.68 -3.71 11.02
CA PHE A 320 16.67 -2.84 11.63
C PHE A 320 15.41 -2.76 10.76
N TYR A 321 15.57 -2.67 9.45
CA TYR A 321 14.46 -2.69 8.49
C TYR A 321 13.66 -4.00 8.56
N ALA A 322 14.35 -5.15 8.58
CA ALA A 322 13.72 -6.45 8.75
C ALA A 322 12.95 -6.56 10.09
N ALA A 323 13.57 -6.12 11.18
CA ALA A 323 12.93 -6.12 12.50
C ALA A 323 11.67 -5.25 12.53
N MET A 324 11.72 -4.08 11.90
CA MET A 324 10.57 -3.19 11.77
C MET A 324 9.44 -3.78 10.92
N ILE A 325 9.77 -4.45 9.81
CA ILE A 325 8.77 -5.13 8.98
C ILE A 325 8.07 -6.22 9.80
N VAL A 326 8.81 -7.05 10.52
CA VAL A 326 8.25 -8.10 11.38
C VAL A 326 7.38 -7.48 12.47
N PHE A 327 7.85 -6.46 13.17
CA PHE A 327 7.07 -5.76 14.19
C PHE A 327 5.76 -5.23 13.65
N PHE A 328 5.78 -4.50 12.54
CA PHE A 328 4.58 -3.94 11.96
C PHE A 328 3.64 -4.99 11.35
N ALA A 329 4.17 -6.11 10.87
CA ALA A 329 3.35 -7.23 10.40
C ALA A 329 2.48 -7.79 11.52
N PHE A 330 3.05 -8.04 12.70
CA PHE A 330 2.30 -8.49 13.87
C PHE A 330 1.34 -7.41 14.39
N PHE A 331 1.85 -6.20 14.53
CA PHE A 331 1.06 -5.06 15.02
C PHE A 331 -0.18 -4.79 14.15
N TYR A 332 0.01 -4.72 12.84
CA TYR A 332 -1.08 -4.44 11.92
C TYR A 332 -2.08 -5.59 11.83
N THR A 333 -1.61 -6.83 11.85
CA THR A 333 -2.49 -8.00 11.89
C THR A 333 -3.39 -7.98 13.12
N ALA A 334 -2.85 -7.64 14.30
CA ALA A 334 -3.62 -7.53 15.53
C ALA A 334 -4.68 -6.41 15.50
N ILE A 335 -4.41 -5.32 14.75
CA ILE A 335 -5.37 -4.20 14.62
C ILE A 335 -6.50 -4.53 13.64
N VAL A 336 -6.16 -5.18 12.52
CA VAL A 336 -7.10 -5.43 11.41
C VAL A 336 -8.00 -6.61 11.70
N PHE A 337 -7.48 -7.64 12.31
CA PHE A 337 -8.22 -8.86 12.58
C PHE A 337 -8.41 -9.08 14.07
N ASN A 338 -9.66 -8.99 14.52
CA ASN A 338 -10.04 -9.29 15.91
C ASN A 338 -10.62 -10.71 15.99
N PRO A 339 -9.90 -11.67 16.61
CA PRO A 339 -10.36 -13.04 16.74
C PRO A 339 -11.64 -13.18 17.58
N THR A 340 -11.81 -12.33 18.60
CA THR A 340 -13.00 -12.36 19.50
C THR A 340 -14.25 -11.95 18.75
N ASP A 341 -14.23 -10.84 18.01
CA ASP A 341 -15.37 -10.38 17.22
C ASP A 341 -15.75 -11.40 16.14
N THR A 342 -14.75 -12.05 15.53
CA THR A 342 -14.99 -13.10 14.53
C THR A 342 -15.65 -14.32 15.16
N ALA A 343 -15.19 -14.76 16.33
CA ALA A 343 -15.77 -15.90 17.05
C ALA A 343 -17.20 -15.60 17.52
N ASP A 344 -17.47 -14.39 18.00
CA ASP A 344 -18.81 -13.95 18.40
C ASP A 344 -19.77 -13.87 17.22
N ASN A 345 -19.31 -13.38 16.08
CA ASN A 345 -20.10 -13.36 14.85
C ASN A 345 -20.44 -14.76 14.38
N LEU A 346 -19.47 -15.70 14.40
CA LEU A 346 -19.71 -17.11 14.09
C LEU A 346 -20.76 -17.71 15.04
N LYS A 347 -20.64 -17.45 16.35
CA LYS A 347 -21.59 -17.91 17.35
C LYS A 347 -22.99 -17.35 17.12
N LYS A 348 -23.14 -16.05 16.82
CA LYS A 348 -24.42 -15.40 16.51
C LYS A 348 -25.10 -15.99 15.29
N HIS A 349 -24.33 -16.39 14.28
CA HIS A 349 -24.85 -17.03 13.07
C HIS A 349 -24.98 -18.56 13.18
N GLY A 350 -24.67 -19.14 14.32
CA GLY A 350 -24.76 -20.58 14.57
C GLY A 350 -23.68 -21.42 13.89
N GLY A 351 -22.61 -20.79 13.40
CA GLY A 351 -21.45 -21.48 12.83
C GLY A 351 -20.49 -21.95 13.93
N PHE A 352 -19.89 -23.12 13.77
CA PHE A 352 -18.87 -23.63 14.69
C PHE A 352 -17.75 -24.34 13.93
N ILE A 353 -16.58 -24.37 14.53
CA ILE A 353 -15.43 -25.12 14.03
C ILE A 353 -15.54 -26.55 14.59
N PRO A 354 -15.46 -27.60 13.76
CA PRO A 354 -15.54 -28.99 14.25
C PRO A 354 -14.51 -29.27 15.34
N GLY A 355 -14.95 -29.80 16.45
CA GLY A 355 -14.12 -30.16 17.60
C GLY A 355 -13.80 -29.02 18.58
N ILE A 356 -14.29 -27.79 18.33
CA ILE A 356 -14.02 -26.63 19.18
C ILE A 356 -15.34 -26.01 19.66
N ARG A 357 -15.43 -25.68 20.96
CA ARG A 357 -16.60 -25.01 21.53
C ARG A 357 -16.78 -23.62 20.96
N PRO A 358 -18.01 -23.23 20.50
CA PRO A 358 -18.29 -21.89 20.04
C PRO A 358 -18.08 -20.84 21.16
N GLY A 359 -17.47 -19.69 20.80
CA GLY A 359 -17.18 -18.60 21.73
C GLY A 359 -15.69 -18.43 21.98
N GLU A 360 -15.29 -18.25 23.24
CA GLU A 360 -13.92 -17.93 23.66
C GLU A 360 -12.87 -18.94 23.14
N ARG A 361 -13.17 -20.24 23.22
CA ARG A 361 -12.28 -21.29 22.68
C ARG A 361 -12.09 -21.22 21.18
N THR A 362 -13.10 -20.76 20.45
CA THR A 362 -12.98 -20.49 18.99
C THR A 362 -12.10 -19.29 18.72
N ALA A 363 -12.20 -18.23 19.55
CA ALA A 363 -11.33 -17.07 19.46
C ALA A 363 -9.86 -17.43 19.71
N GLU A 364 -9.57 -18.20 20.78
CA GLU A 364 -8.24 -18.70 21.09
C GLU A 364 -7.64 -19.52 19.95
N TYR A 365 -8.43 -20.39 19.33
CA TYR A 365 -7.97 -21.22 18.21
C TYR A 365 -7.68 -20.37 16.96
N ILE A 366 -8.55 -19.40 16.63
CA ILE A 366 -8.34 -18.50 15.52
C ILE A 366 -7.08 -17.65 15.74
N ASP A 367 -6.88 -17.13 16.96
CA ASP A 367 -5.70 -16.36 17.34
C ASP A 367 -4.41 -17.20 17.22
N TYR A 368 -4.44 -18.43 17.70
CA TYR A 368 -3.32 -19.36 17.56
C TYR A 368 -2.94 -19.61 16.10
N VAL A 369 -3.91 -19.83 15.22
CA VAL A 369 -3.67 -20.05 13.80
C VAL A 369 -3.17 -18.77 13.14
N LEU A 370 -3.80 -17.62 13.46
CA LEU A 370 -3.45 -16.32 12.92
C LEU A 370 -2.02 -15.92 13.25
N THR A 371 -1.59 -16.08 14.50
CA THR A 371 -0.23 -15.78 14.94
C THR A 371 0.80 -16.58 14.15
N ARG A 372 0.58 -17.88 13.95
CA ARG A 372 1.49 -18.73 13.17
C ARG A 372 1.55 -18.37 11.69
N ILE A 373 0.41 -18.04 11.11
CA ILE A 373 0.34 -17.56 9.72
C ILE A 373 1.07 -16.23 9.58
N THR A 374 0.92 -15.33 10.57
CA THR A 374 1.58 -14.02 10.57
C THR A 374 3.11 -14.15 10.64
N VAL A 375 3.65 -15.14 11.38
CA VAL A 375 5.11 -15.43 11.36
C VAL A 375 5.58 -15.73 9.93
N VAL A 376 4.89 -16.62 9.23
CA VAL A 376 5.24 -16.97 7.84
C VAL A 376 5.11 -15.76 6.92
N GLY A 377 4.06 -14.97 7.07
CA GLY A 377 3.84 -13.74 6.33
C GLY A 377 4.92 -12.68 6.59
N ALA A 378 5.32 -12.49 7.85
CA ALA A 378 6.38 -11.54 8.23
C ALA A 378 7.75 -11.93 7.68
N VAL A 379 8.11 -13.22 7.75
CA VAL A 379 9.36 -13.74 7.15
C VAL A 379 9.35 -13.57 5.63
N TYR A 380 8.24 -13.88 4.99
CA TYR A 380 8.05 -13.66 3.56
C TYR A 380 8.27 -12.18 3.18
N LEU A 381 7.60 -11.24 3.88
CA LEU A 381 7.74 -9.81 3.63
C LEU A 381 9.18 -9.34 3.82
N ALA A 382 9.83 -9.76 4.91
CA ALA A 382 11.23 -9.42 5.17
C ALA A 382 12.17 -9.93 4.08
N LEU A 383 12.00 -11.19 3.63
CA LEU A 383 12.82 -11.76 2.56
C LEU A 383 12.64 -11.02 1.24
N VAL A 384 11.39 -10.75 0.83
CA VAL A 384 11.11 -10.05 -0.42
C VAL A 384 11.62 -8.61 -0.40
N CYS A 385 11.53 -7.92 0.73
CA CYS A 385 12.00 -6.55 0.85
C CYS A 385 13.53 -6.44 0.94
N LEU A 386 14.21 -7.40 1.58
CA LEU A 386 15.66 -7.40 1.73
C LEU A 386 16.40 -7.92 0.50
N LEU A 387 15.78 -8.80 -0.29
CA LEU A 387 16.45 -9.42 -1.45
C LEU A 387 17.04 -8.39 -2.42
N PRO A 388 16.35 -7.32 -2.83
CA PRO A 388 16.94 -6.31 -3.70
C PRO A 388 18.03 -5.49 -3.02
N GLU A 389 17.89 -5.21 -1.71
CA GLU A 389 18.94 -4.51 -0.95
C GLU A 389 20.26 -5.29 -0.99
N ILE A 390 20.17 -6.60 -0.81
CA ILE A 390 21.30 -7.50 -0.91
C ILE A 390 21.86 -7.51 -2.35
N LEU A 391 20.99 -7.59 -3.36
CA LEU A 391 21.43 -7.57 -4.77
C LEU A 391 22.13 -6.27 -5.13
N ILE A 392 21.62 -5.11 -4.70
CA ILE A 392 22.25 -3.81 -4.94
C ILE A 392 23.61 -3.75 -4.27
N SER A 393 23.75 -4.23 -3.04
CA SER A 393 25.02 -4.20 -2.31
C SER A 393 26.11 -5.09 -2.96
N TYR A 394 25.72 -6.21 -3.58
CA TYR A 394 26.66 -7.11 -4.27
C TYR A 394 26.95 -6.72 -5.71
N THR A 395 25.96 -6.21 -6.46
CA THR A 395 26.11 -5.94 -7.91
C THR A 395 26.47 -4.48 -8.21
N GLY A 396 26.31 -3.57 -7.24
CA GLY A 396 26.51 -2.14 -7.44
C GLY A 396 25.58 -1.50 -8.48
N MET A 397 24.57 -2.25 -8.92
CA MET A 397 23.59 -1.75 -9.90
C MET A 397 22.64 -0.75 -9.24
N PRO A 398 22.27 0.32 -9.93
CA PRO A 398 21.13 1.15 -9.55
C PRO A 398 19.83 0.38 -9.84
N PHE A 399 19.55 -0.66 -9.05
CA PHE A 399 18.38 -1.49 -9.25
C PHE A 399 17.19 -0.83 -8.55
N TYR A 400 16.47 -0.01 -9.28
CA TYR A 400 15.26 0.67 -8.80
C TYR A 400 14.05 -0.26 -8.57
N PHE A 401 14.17 -1.52 -8.96
CA PHE A 401 13.17 -2.55 -8.64
C PHE A 401 13.43 -3.17 -7.26
N GLY A 402 13.32 -2.37 -6.21
CA GLY A 402 13.34 -2.87 -4.85
C GLY A 402 12.20 -3.85 -4.59
N GLY A 403 12.40 -4.86 -3.73
CA GLY A 403 11.35 -5.81 -3.36
C GLY A 403 10.09 -5.14 -2.84
N THR A 404 10.24 -4.01 -2.16
CA THR A 404 9.13 -3.19 -1.68
C THR A 404 8.30 -2.64 -2.83
N SER A 405 8.93 -2.13 -3.88
CA SER A 405 8.21 -1.59 -5.04
C SER A 405 7.49 -2.66 -5.85
N LEU A 406 8.15 -3.81 -6.11
CA LEU A 406 7.49 -4.96 -6.74
C LEU A 406 6.33 -5.48 -5.91
N LEU A 407 6.52 -5.62 -4.60
CA LEU A 407 5.49 -6.05 -3.67
C LEU A 407 4.28 -5.10 -3.72
N ILE A 408 4.50 -3.79 -3.67
CA ILE A 408 3.43 -2.79 -3.73
C ILE A 408 2.69 -2.87 -5.07
N VAL A 409 3.41 -2.89 -6.20
CA VAL A 409 2.79 -2.96 -7.52
C VAL A 409 1.94 -4.22 -7.67
N VAL A 410 2.47 -5.38 -7.30
CA VAL A 410 1.74 -6.66 -7.43
C VAL A 410 0.52 -6.69 -6.51
N SER A 411 0.69 -6.37 -5.22
CA SER A 411 -0.42 -6.46 -4.25
C SER A 411 -1.52 -5.44 -4.53
N VAL A 412 -1.17 -4.19 -4.86
CA VAL A 412 -2.16 -3.16 -5.18
C VAL A 412 -2.91 -3.51 -6.47
N THR A 413 -2.21 -4.06 -7.47
CA THR A 413 -2.84 -4.55 -8.69
C THR A 413 -3.81 -5.70 -8.39
N MET A 414 -3.40 -6.67 -7.57
CA MET A 414 -4.25 -7.80 -7.19
C MET A 414 -5.48 -7.35 -6.40
N ASP A 415 -5.33 -6.45 -5.44
CA ASP A 415 -6.46 -5.90 -4.67
C ASP A 415 -7.42 -5.11 -5.55
N THR A 416 -6.91 -4.32 -6.49
CA THR A 416 -7.72 -3.58 -7.46
C THR A 416 -8.49 -4.52 -8.38
N VAL A 417 -7.85 -5.56 -8.91
CA VAL A 417 -8.50 -6.59 -9.74
C VAL A 417 -9.57 -7.34 -8.93
N ALA A 418 -9.30 -7.70 -7.68
CA ALA A 418 -10.28 -8.35 -6.81
C ALA A 418 -11.51 -7.47 -6.56
N GLN A 419 -11.34 -6.16 -6.36
CA GLN A 419 -12.45 -5.22 -6.24
C GLN A 419 -13.25 -5.07 -7.53
N ILE A 420 -12.59 -5.00 -8.68
CA ILE A 420 -13.26 -4.99 -10.00
C ILE A 420 -14.11 -6.25 -10.17
N GLN A 421 -13.56 -7.42 -9.84
CA GLN A 421 -14.29 -8.69 -9.91
C GLN A 421 -15.49 -8.70 -8.95
N GLY A 422 -15.34 -8.19 -7.73
CA GLY A 422 -16.42 -8.05 -6.76
C GLY A 422 -17.58 -7.19 -7.30
N HIS A 423 -17.29 -6.05 -7.91
CA HIS A 423 -18.28 -5.17 -8.51
C HIS A 423 -18.98 -5.83 -9.74
N LEU A 424 -18.23 -6.55 -10.56
CA LEU A 424 -18.80 -7.30 -11.71
C LEU A 424 -19.77 -8.38 -11.24
N LEU A 425 -19.40 -9.14 -10.22
CA LEU A 425 -20.26 -10.17 -9.64
C LEU A 425 -21.54 -9.56 -9.06
N ALA A 426 -21.43 -8.48 -8.29
CA ALA A 426 -22.59 -7.79 -7.73
C ALA A 426 -23.57 -7.34 -8.83
N HIS A 427 -23.07 -6.76 -9.92
CA HIS A 427 -23.89 -6.35 -11.06
C HIS A 427 -24.59 -7.52 -11.79
N GLN A 428 -23.90 -8.67 -11.89
CA GLN A 428 -24.50 -9.89 -12.48
C GLN A 428 -25.65 -10.41 -11.59
N TYR A 429 -25.47 -10.43 -10.27
CA TYR A 429 -26.52 -10.85 -9.33
C TYR A 429 -27.75 -9.92 -9.37
N GLU A 430 -27.56 -8.60 -9.45
CA GLU A 430 -28.67 -7.66 -9.64
C GLU A 430 -29.47 -7.94 -10.93
N GLY A 431 -28.78 -8.24 -12.03
CA GLY A 431 -29.39 -8.61 -13.29
C GLY A 431 -30.24 -9.88 -13.19
N LEU A 432 -29.75 -10.89 -12.45
CA LEU A 432 -30.49 -12.14 -12.20
C LEU A 432 -31.72 -11.89 -11.30
N ILE A 433 -31.60 -11.10 -10.24
CA ILE A 433 -32.71 -10.77 -9.34
C ILE A 433 -33.80 -9.99 -10.09
N LYS A 434 -33.43 -9.01 -10.92
CA LYS A 434 -34.39 -8.27 -11.77
C LYS A 434 -35.14 -9.20 -12.72
N ARG A 435 -34.45 -10.14 -13.39
CA ARG A 435 -35.07 -11.14 -14.25
C ARG A 435 -35.97 -12.13 -13.51
N ALA A 436 -35.59 -12.55 -12.30
CA ALA A 436 -36.39 -13.42 -11.48
C ALA A 436 -37.67 -12.74 -10.98
N ARG A 437 -37.58 -11.43 -10.59
CA ARG A 437 -38.76 -10.62 -10.21
C ARG A 437 -39.72 -10.43 -11.37
N LEU A 438 -39.25 -10.19 -12.60
CA LEU A 438 -40.06 -10.07 -13.79
C LEU A 438 -40.78 -11.41 -14.14
N ARG A 439 -40.09 -12.55 -14.00
CA ARG A 439 -40.71 -13.87 -14.18
C ARG A 439 -41.74 -14.19 -13.09
N GLY A 440 -41.50 -13.81 -11.85
CA GLY A 440 -42.47 -13.97 -10.75
C GLY A 440 -43.71 -13.08 -10.88
N ALA A 441 -43.57 -11.88 -11.45
CA ALA A 441 -44.71 -10.98 -11.72
C ALA A 441 -45.59 -11.49 -12.87
N THR A 442 -45.01 -12.06 -13.93
CA THR A 442 -45.78 -12.66 -15.04
C THR A 442 -46.51 -13.92 -14.60
N SER A 443 -45.95 -14.76 -13.71
CA SER A 443 -46.62 -15.96 -13.20
C SER A 443 -47.80 -15.61 -12.28
N ARG A 444 -47.72 -14.54 -11.47
CA ARG A 444 -48.82 -14.05 -10.62
C ARG A 444 -49.96 -13.43 -11.43
N GLY A 445 -49.65 -12.82 -12.57
CA GLY A 445 -50.66 -12.30 -13.50
C GLY A 445 -51.47 -13.39 -14.24
N ALA A 446 -50.83 -14.52 -14.47
CA ALA A 446 -51.49 -15.67 -15.16
C ALA A 446 -52.42 -16.46 -14.21
N VAL A 447 -52.17 -16.47 -12.90
CA VAL A 447 -53.04 -17.16 -11.90
C VAL A 447 -54.30 -16.33 -11.55
N LYS A 448 -54.30 -15.01 -11.79
CA LYS A 448 -55.48 -14.15 -11.55
C LYS A 448 -56.46 -14.13 -12.71
N ARG A 449 -56.23 -14.83 -13.84
CA ARG A 449 -57.12 -14.91 -14.99
C ARG A 449 -57.72 -16.30 -15.22
N ARG A 450 -57.77 -17.15 -14.18
CA ARG A 450 -58.58 -18.40 -14.20
C ARG A 450 -59.61 -18.37 -13.06
#